data_bc587cf450cf37c6aa03afb59d7f45e9
#
_entry.id   bc587cf450cf37c6aa03afb59d7f45e9
#
_cell.length_a   1.000
_cell.length_b   1.000
_cell.length_c   1.000
_cell.angle_alpha   90.00
_cell.angle_beta   90.00
_cell.angle_gamma   90.00
#
_symmetry.space_group_name_H-M   'P 1'
#
loop_
_entity.id
_entity.type
_entity.pdbx_description
1 polymer ?
#
loop_
_entity_poly.entity_id
_entity_poly.type
_entity_poly.pdbx_seq_one_letter_code
_entity_poly.pdbx_strand_id
1 'polypeptide(L)'
;MPRVAPFSALVFEPSVAGPLDRLTSPPYDVINAAREREYRDASPHNIVHVDLAEAPTDPALGDRYERAAALLAGWRGEGVVRRTDPSYFVYELGFTLEGRPGRVRGLFCAMDLEPWGGAVLPHEETMPGPVQDRLRLLRATRTHLSAIYGTVAGPCAALASALDRASATEPDADLLDEEGVRHRLWTLPDDGSIAAILAGEPLLIADGHHRYTTALAYRDERRAEQGPGPWDRILTFVVDAGTERVPVLPYHRIQVAGEPLPGGEEVGDLAALLETVDDEALRIGTATRTADGVRYATHALAGAPPAVRALHEGYLDAAAPGDALWFTHDALDADDAVRTGGASAAYFLPSTEPARIRAVIEAGGRLPRKSTFFWPKPRTGLVLMPLD
;
A
#
# COMPACT_ATOMS: atom_id res chain seq x y z
N MET A 1 -17.89 -6.28 -8.27
CA MET A 1 -16.68 -6.69 -7.55
C MET A 1 -16.61 -8.21 -7.57
N PRO A 2 -15.42 -8.81 -7.62
CA PRO A 2 -15.28 -10.23 -7.37
C PRO A 2 -15.98 -10.66 -6.09
N ARG A 3 -16.36 -11.93 -5.98
CA ARG A 3 -16.98 -12.43 -4.76
C ARG A 3 -16.04 -12.27 -3.57
N VAL A 4 -16.61 -11.90 -2.43
CA VAL A 4 -15.90 -11.88 -1.15
C VAL A 4 -16.45 -12.94 -0.22
N ALA A 5 -15.61 -13.41 0.69
CA ALA A 5 -15.98 -14.41 1.69
C ALA A 5 -15.25 -14.12 3.02
N PRO A 6 -15.79 -14.60 4.15
CA PRO A 6 -15.05 -14.68 5.39
C PRO A 6 -13.90 -15.67 5.25
N PHE A 7 -12.91 -15.57 6.12
CA PHE A 7 -11.76 -16.48 6.14
C PHE A 7 -11.25 -16.71 7.56
N SER A 8 -10.61 -17.85 7.77
CA SER A 8 -9.90 -18.16 9.02
C SER A 8 -8.54 -17.46 8.99
N ALA A 9 -8.40 -16.39 9.77
CA ALA A 9 -7.16 -15.65 9.86
C ALA A 9 -6.15 -16.29 10.82
N LEU A 10 -4.85 -15.99 10.61
CA LEU A 10 -3.87 -16.06 11.67
C LEU A 10 -3.73 -14.66 12.26
N VAL A 11 -3.86 -14.53 13.57
CA VAL A 11 -3.68 -13.30 14.32
C VAL A 11 -2.70 -13.55 15.45
N PHE A 12 -1.91 -12.55 15.81
CA PHE A 12 -1.03 -12.66 16.97
C PHE A 12 -1.81 -12.87 18.26
N GLU A 13 -1.22 -13.65 19.16
CA GLU A 13 -1.70 -13.82 20.54
C GLU A 13 -0.87 -12.92 21.47
N PRO A 14 -1.39 -11.74 21.88
CA PRO A 14 -0.58 -10.76 22.61
C PRO A 14 -0.05 -11.28 23.96
N SER A 15 -0.73 -12.23 24.57
CA SER A 15 -0.30 -12.85 25.84
C SER A 15 0.97 -13.71 25.67
N VAL A 16 1.29 -14.14 24.45
CA VAL A 16 2.47 -14.94 24.10
C VAL A 16 3.49 -14.09 23.32
N ALA A 17 3.04 -13.36 22.31
CA ALA A 17 3.89 -12.65 21.37
C ALA A 17 4.36 -11.27 21.89
N GLY A 18 3.61 -10.65 22.79
CA GLY A 18 3.79 -9.28 23.24
C GLY A 18 2.84 -8.27 22.57
N PRO A 19 3.03 -6.98 22.76
CA PRO A 19 2.11 -5.94 22.30
C PRO A 19 2.16 -5.78 20.78
N LEU A 20 0.98 -5.58 20.16
CA LEU A 20 0.77 -5.60 18.70
C LEU A 20 1.54 -4.50 17.94
N ASP A 21 1.77 -3.35 18.54
CA ASP A 21 2.59 -2.26 17.98
C ASP A 21 4.02 -2.70 17.69
N ARG A 22 4.54 -3.67 18.45
CA ARG A 22 5.88 -4.25 18.27
C ARG A 22 5.91 -5.47 17.34
N LEU A 23 4.75 -6.00 16.94
CA LEU A 23 4.62 -7.24 16.15
C LEU A 23 4.25 -6.98 14.69
N THR A 24 3.69 -5.80 14.40
CA THR A 24 3.20 -5.43 13.07
C THR A 24 4.12 -4.39 12.43
N SER A 25 4.04 -4.25 11.11
CA SER A 25 4.80 -3.25 10.35
C SER A 25 3.93 -2.64 9.24
N PRO A 26 4.33 -1.51 8.63
CA PRO A 26 3.75 -1.12 7.35
C PRO A 26 4.03 -2.17 6.27
N PRO A 27 3.42 -2.07 5.07
CA PRO A 27 3.75 -2.93 3.94
C PRO A 27 5.22 -2.82 3.54
N TYR A 28 5.81 -3.93 3.07
CA TYR A 28 7.23 -4.08 2.77
C TYR A 28 7.80 -2.99 1.84
N ASP A 29 6.99 -2.45 0.94
CA ASP A 29 7.41 -1.51 -0.11
C ASP A 29 7.54 -0.06 0.36
N VAL A 30 7.21 0.22 1.62
CA VAL A 30 7.40 1.53 2.27
C VAL A 30 8.40 1.46 3.43
N ILE A 31 9.02 0.31 3.68
CA ILE A 31 10.02 0.12 4.73
C ILE A 31 11.41 0.33 4.14
N ASN A 32 12.14 1.34 4.63
CA ASN A 32 13.56 1.51 4.31
C ASN A 32 14.46 0.70 5.26
N ALA A 33 15.75 0.57 4.93
CA ALA A 33 16.69 -0.25 5.69
C ALA A 33 16.90 0.17 7.16
N ALA A 34 16.67 1.44 7.50
CA ALA A 34 16.75 1.90 8.89
C ALA A 34 15.53 1.43 9.68
N ARG A 35 14.32 1.65 9.13
CA ARG A 35 13.05 1.19 9.70
C ARG A 35 12.98 -0.34 9.80
N GLU A 36 13.49 -1.06 8.81
CA GLU A 36 13.54 -2.52 8.87
C GLU A 36 14.30 -3.00 10.10
N ARG A 37 15.45 -2.39 10.42
CA ARG A 37 16.23 -2.72 11.63
C ARG A 37 15.45 -2.41 12.90
N GLU A 38 14.80 -1.24 12.99
CA GLU A 38 13.96 -0.86 14.12
C GLU A 38 12.86 -1.89 14.40
N TYR A 39 12.15 -2.37 13.36
CA TYR A 39 11.12 -3.41 13.50
C TYR A 39 11.71 -4.75 13.94
N ARG A 40 12.87 -5.14 13.40
CA ARG A 40 13.56 -6.38 13.81
C ARG A 40 13.96 -6.33 15.28
N ASP A 41 14.50 -5.19 15.72
CA ASP A 41 14.97 -5.01 17.10
C ASP A 41 13.79 -4.85 18.08
N ALA A 42 12.62 -4.41 17.61
CA ALA A 42 11.44 -4.23 18.45
C ALA A 42 10.92 -5.55 19.04
N SER A 43 10.91 -6.64 18.26
CA SER A 43 10.48 -7.96 18.73
C SER A 43 10.98 -9.08 17.81
N PRO A 44 11.40 -10.24 18.35
CA PRO A 44 11.70 -11.44 17.55
C PRO A 44 10.45 -11.99 16.82
N HIS A 45 9.26 -11.57 17.23
CA HIS A 45 7.99 -11.94 16.60
C HIS A 45 7.43 -10.85 15.68
N ASN A 46 8.19 -9.76 15.40
CA ASN A 46 7.73 -8.78 14.44
C ASN A 46 7.61 -9.43 13.05
N ILE A 47 6.50 -9.13 12.36
CA ILE A 47 6.19 -9.72 11.05
C ILE A 47 7.26 -9.46 9.99
N VAL A 48 8.10 -8.44 10.17
CA VAL A 48 9.21 -8.12 9.27
C VAL A 48 10.21 -9.28 9.14
N HIS A 49 10.34 -10.13 10.18
CA HIS A 49 11.18 -11.32 10.12
C HIS A 49 10.67 -12.36 9.11
N VAL A 50 9.39 -12.34 8.79
CA VAL A 50 8.74 -13.21 7.78
C VAL A 50 8.60 -12.46 6.45
N ASP A 51 8.09 -11.23 6.46
CA ASP A 51 7.76 -10.48 5.23
C ASP A 51 9.01 -9.99 4.48
N LEU A 52 10.08 -9.63 5.22
CA LEU A 52 11.39 -9.22 4.72
C LEU A 52 12.48 -10.17 5.25
N ALA A 53 12.24 -11.47 5.24
CA ALA A 53 13.16 -12.44 5.82
C ALA A 53 14.58 -12.33 5.25
N GLU A 54 15.57 -12.38 6.14
CA GLU A 54 16.98 -12.44 5.77
C GLU A 54 17.40 -13.87 5.43
N ALA A 55 18.39 -14.01 4.55
CA ALA A 55 19.00 -15.30 4.31
C ALA A 55 19.66 -15.83 5.61
N PRO A 56 19.53 -17.13 5.93
CA PRO A 56 20.23 -17.71 7.05
C PRO A 56 21.75 -17.58 6.85
N THR A 57 22.48 -17.43 7.95
CA THR A 57 23.95 -17.37 7.92
C THR A 57 24.56 -18.68 7.42
N ASP A 58 23.94 -19.81 7.74
CA ASP A 58 24.30 -21.14 7.24
C ASP A 58 23.47 -21.48 6.01
N PRO A 59 24.05 -21.58 4.80
CA PRO A 59 23.33 -21.95 3.58
C PRO A 59 22.66 -23.34 3.63
N ALA A 60 23.09 -24.23 4.54
CA ALA A 60 22.46 -25.53 4.73
C ALA A 60 21.04 -25.41 5.33
N LEU A 61 20.70 -24.27 5.90
CA LEU A 61 19.36 -23.96 6.42
C LEU A 61 18.39 -23.40 5.35
N GLY A 62 18.79 -23.47 4.08
CA GLY A 62 17.97 -23.04 2.96
C GLY A 62 18.12 -21.55 2.62
N ASP A 63 17.16 -21.04 1.86
CA ASP A 63 17.09 -19.62 1.48
C ASP A 63 16.24 -18.79 2.46
N ARG A 64 16.14 -17.49 2.21
CA ARG A 64 15.35 -16.58 3.07
C ARG A 64 13.86 -16.90 3.10
N TYR A 65 13.32 -17.48 2.03
CA TYR A 65 11.88 -17.81 1.94
C TYR A 65 11.57 -19.07 2.73
N GLU A 66 12.44 -20.07 2.71
CA GLU A 66 12.36 -21.26 3.55
C GLU A 66 12.47 -20.88 5.03
N ARG A 67 13.36 -19.95 5.37
CA ARG A 67 13.43 -19.37 6.72
C ARG A 67 12.13 -18.67 7.13
N ALA A 68 11.54 -17.85 6.24
CA ALA A 68 10.26 -17.21 6.49
C ALA A 68 9.15 -18.22 6.80
N ALA A 69 9.08 -19.29 6.01
CA ALA A 69 8.12 -20.38 6.20
C ALA A 69 8.35 -21.13 7.54
N ALA A 70 9.60 -21.42 7.86
CA ALA A 70 9.96 -22.07 9.13
C ALA A 70 9.60 -21.21 10.36
N LEU A 71 9.87 -19.90 10.29
CA LEU A 71 9.49 -18.95 11.34
C LEU A 71 7.98 -18.92 11.55
N LEU A 72 7.20 -18.76 10.48
CA LEU A 72 5.74 -18.72 10.57
C LEU A 72 5.17 -20.04 11.09
N ALA A 73 5.72 -21.18 10.69
CA ALA A 73 5.34 -22.50 11.20
C ALA A 73 5.69 -22.65 12.70
N GLY A 74 6.86 -22.17 13.11
CA GLY A 74 7.27 -22.10 14.52
C GLY A 74 6.30 -21.27 15.35
N TRP A 75 5.96 -20.07 14.90
CA TRP A 75 4.99 -19.19 15.57
C TRP A 75 3.60 -19.83 15.74
N ARG A 76 3.16 -20.61 14.73
CA ARG A 76 1.91 -21.39 14.84
C ARG A 76 2.03 -22.49 15.92
N GLY A 77 3.17 -23.21 15.94
CA GLY A 77 3.42 -24.28 16.90
C GLY A 77 3.59 -23.80 18.34
N GLU A 78 4.15 -22.64 18.53
CA GLU A 78 4.43 -22.00 19.82
C GLU A 78 3.24 -21.17 20.35
N GLY A 79 2.16 -21.01 19.56
CA GLY A 79 1.00 -20.21 19.93
C GLY A 79 1.23 -18.69 19.85
N VAL A 80 2.30 -18.24 19.21
CA VAL A 80 2.58 -16.82 18.92
C VAL A 80 1.51 -16.22 18.03
N VAL A 81 1.05 -17.03 17.05
CA VAL A 81 -0.14 -16.75 16.25
C VAL A 81 -1.17 -17.84 16.41
N ARG A 82 -2.44 -17.47 16.49
CA ARG A 82 -3.56 -18.39 16.55
C ARG A 82 -4.46 -18.27 15.32
N ARG A 83 -5.14 -19.36 14.97
CA ARG A 83 -6.15 -19.37 13.91
C ARG A 83 -7.51 -18.97 14.48
N THR A 84 -8.23 -18.12 13.74
CA THR A 84 -9.60 -17.72 14.08
C THR A 84 -10.62 -18.60 13.39
N ASP A 85 -11.88 -18.54 13.87
CA ASP A 85 -13.01 -18.99 13.06
C ASP A 85 -13.17 -18.15 11.81
N PRO A 86 -13.79 -18.67 10.72
CA PRO A 86 -14.02 -17.89 9.51
C PRO A 86 -14.86 -16.65 9.81
N SER A 87 -14.29 -15.46 9.54
CA SER A 87 -14.91 -14.17 9.83
C SER A 87 -14.46 -13.12 8.81
N TYR A 88 -15.19 -12.03 8.72
CA TYR A 88 -14.70 -10.75 8.23
C TYR A 88 -14.05 -10.00 9.39
N PHE A 89 -13.25 -8.97 9.07
CA PHE A 89 -12.66 -8.12 10.11
C PHE A 89 -12.87 -6.66 9.74
N VAL A 90 -13.61 -5.92 10.57
CA VAL A 90 -13.72 -4.47 10.42
C VAL A 90 -12.42 -3.85 10.91
N TYR A 91 -11.88 -2.94 10.13
CA TYR A 91 -10.62 -2.29 10.43
C TYR A 91 -10.74 -0.78 10.27
N GLU A 92 -10.30 -0.06 11.29
CA GLU A 92 -10.32 1.39 11.34
C GLU A 92 -8.92 1.94 11.52
N LEU A 93 -8.63 2.97 10.77
CA LEU A 93 -7.41 3.76 10.75
C LEU A 93 -7.76 5.18 11.19
N GLY A 94 -7.44 5.55 12.43
CA GLY A 94 -7.61 6.91 12.96
C GLY A 94 -6.30 7.67 12.88
N PHE A 95 -6.31 8.90 12.35
CA PHE A 95 -5.09 9.66 12.08
C PHE A 95 -5.30 11.16 12.24
N THR A 96 -4.20 11.92 12.22
CA THR A 96 -4.23 13.38 12.09
C THR A 96 -3.44 13.75 10.83
N LEU A 97 -4.08 14.45 9.90
CA LEU A 97 -3.45 14.96 8.68
C LEU A 97 -3.58 16.48 8.65
N GLU A 98 -2.47 17.19 8.51
CA GLU A 98 -2.43 18.66 8.53
C GLU A 98 -3.15 19.29 9.74
N GLY A 99 -2.98 18.67 10.91
CA GLY A 99 -3.62 19.10 12.17
C GLY A 99 -5.11 18.78 12.28
N ARG A 100 -5.71 18.08 11.31
CA ARG A 100 -7.12 17.71 11.30
C ARG A 100 -7.27 16.21 11.59
N PRO A 101 -8.11 15.82 12.55
CA PRO A 101 -8.39 14.42 12.78
C PRO A 101 -9.16 13.83 11.58
N GLY A 102 -8.77 12.62 11.21
CA GLY A 102 -9.38 11.85 10.14
C GLY A 102 -9.55 10.39 10.53
N ARG A 103 -10.37 9.69 9.74
CA ARG A 103 -10.64 8.27 9.92
C ARG A 103 -10.94 7.62 8.57
N VAL A 104 -10.43 6.40 8.39
CA VAL A 104 -10.81 5.50 7.29
C VAL A 104 -11.20 4.17 7.90
N ARG A 105 -12.38 3.64 7.53
CA ARG A 105 -12.83 2.29 7.91
C ARG A 105 -13.08 1.44 6.69
N GLY A 106 -12.83 0.16 6.85
CA GLY A 106 -13.08 -0.82 5.81
C GLY A 106 -13.15 -2.22 6.38
N LEU A 107 -13.09 -3.18 5.49
CA LEU A 107 -13.31 -4.59 5.80
C LEU A 107 -12.20 -5.44 5.23
N PHE A 108 -11.56 -6.28 6.06
CA PHE A 108 -10.75 -7.38 5.55
C PHE A 108 -11.64 -8.54 5.15
N CYS A 109 -11.40 -9.07 3.96
CA CYS A 109 -12.10 -10.23 3.40
C CYS A 109 -11.16 -11.06 2.51
N ALA A 110 -11.53 -12.29 2.24
CA ALA A 110 -10.98 -13.10 1.16
C ALA A 110 -11.75 -12.78 -0.12
N MET A 111 -11.08 -12.20 -1.13
CA MET A 111 -11.67 -11.83 -2.41
C MET A 111 -11.25 -12.80 -3.51
N ASP A 112 -12.19 -13.27 -4.31
CA ASP A 112 -11.89 -14.13 -5.46
C ASP A 112 -10.98 -13.38 -6.46
N LEU A 113 -9.96 -14.07 -6.98
CA LEU A 113 -9.01 -13.54 -7.95
C LEU A 113 -9.61 -13.60 -9.36
N GLU A 114 -9.68 -12.45 -10.01
CA GLU A 114 -10.10 -12.31 -11.42
C GLU A 114 -9.00 -11.68 -12.26
N PRO A 115 -8.99 -11.90 -13.58
CA PRO A 115 -8.07 -11.20 -14.47
C PRO A 115 -8.20 -9.70 -14.38
N TRP A 116 -7.10 -8.98 -14.61
CA TRP A 116 -7.09 -7.53 -14.67
C TRP A 116 -8.03 -6.96 -15.75
N GLY A 117 -8.67 -5.84 -15.45
CA GLY A 117 -9.49 -5.09 -16.41
C GLY A 117 -10.95 -5.52 -16.46
N GLY A 118 -11.34 -6.54 -15.67
CA GLY A 118 -12.74 -6.89 -15.42
C GLY A 118 -13.33 -6.10 -14.27
N ALA A 119 -13.79 -6.80 -13.24
CA ALA A 119 -14.27 -6.16 -12.02
C ALA A 119 -13.16 -5.63 -11.10
N VAL A 120 -11.90 -5.96 -11.38
CA VAL A 120 -10.71 -5.44 -10.66
C VAL A 120 -9.91 -4.52 -11.57
N LEU A 121 -9.81 -3.27 -11.15
CA LEU A 121 -9.24 -2.17 -11.92
C LEU A 121 -7.86 -1.78 -11.35
N PRO A 122 -6.77 -1.95 -12.11
CA PRO A 122 -5.47 -1.41 -11.71
C PRO A 122 -5.31 0.03 -12.18
N HIS A 123 -4.61 0.85 -11.41
CA HIS A 123 -4.27 2.21 -11.84
C HIS A 123 -2.79 2.42 -12.12
N GLU A 124 -1.92 1.49 -11.71
CA GLU A 124 -0.48 1.54 -11.92
C GLU A 124 0.04 0.26 -12.61
N GLU A 125 1.22 0.34 -13.22
CA GLU A 125 1.93 -0.81 -13.77
C GLU A 125 2.74 -1.55 -12.71
N THR A 126 2.91 -2.86 -12.89
CA THR A 126 3.72 -3.71 -12.00
C THR A 126 5.10 -3.97 -12.58
N MET A 127 6.10 -4.15 -11.68
CA MET A 127 7.47 -4.47 -12.05
C MET A 127 7.78 -5.96 -11.82
N PRO A 128 8.56 -6.61 -12.72
CA PRO A 128 8.85 -8.05 -12.62
C PRO A 128 9.59 -8.45 -11.33
N GLY A 129 10.56 -7.65 -10.88
CA GLY A 129 11.39 -7.96 -9.71
C GLY A 129 10.58 -8.17 -8.42
N PRO A 130 9.80 -7.17 -7.97
CA PRO A 130 8.95 -7.30 -6.79
C PRO A 130 7.91 -8.45 -6.90
N VAL A 131 7.35 -8.69 -8.08
CA VAL A 131 6.41 -9.80 -8.30
C VAL A 131 7.09 -11.14 -8.05
N GLN A 132 8.30 -11.36 -8.58
CA GLN A 132 9.05 -12.61 -8.41
C GLN A 132 9.46 -12.84 -6.95
N ASP A 133 9.89 -11.80 -6.26
CA ASP A 133 10.22 -11.86 -4.85
C ASP A 133 9.02 -12.29 -3.99
N ARG A 134 7.89 -11.61 -4.16
CA ARG A 134 6.64 -11.92 -3.45
C ARG A 134 6.09 -13.29 -3.80
N LEU A 135 6.25 -13.75 -5.05
CA LEU A 135 5.81 -15.07 -5.48
C LEU A 135 6.61 -16.20 -4.77
N ARG A 136 7.91 -16.03 -4.62
CA ARG A 136 8.73 -16.98 -3.85
C ARG A 136 8.31 -17.03 -2.39
N LEU A 137 8.06 -15.87 -1.77
CA LEU A 137 7.58 -15.78 -0.40
C LEU A 137 6.22 -16.46 -0.22
N LEU A 138 5.28 -16.19 -1.13
CA LEU A 138 3.94 -16.78 -1.09
C LEU A 138 3.97 -18.31 -1.30
N ARG A 139 4.83 -18.81 -2.20
CA ARG A 139 5.04 -20.26 -2.39
C ARG A 139 5.56 -20.93 -1.11
N ALA A 140 6.49 -20.30 -0.42
CA ALA A 140 7.10 -20.85 0.79
C ALA A 140 6.12 -20.79 1.98
N THR A 141 5.53 -19.63 2.24
CA THR A 141 4.69 -19.40 3.44
C THR A 141 3.25 -19.87 3.28
N ARG A 142 2.76 -19.98 2.04
CA ARG A 142 1.34 -20.25 1.71
C ARG A 142 0.38 -19.34 2.49
N THR A 143 0.77 -18.08 2.66
CA THR A 143 0.03 -17.14 3.49
C THR A 143 0.13 -15.73 2.90
N HIS A 144 -1.00 -15.05 2.73
CA HIS A 144 -0.99 -13.62 2.49
C HIS A 144 -0.66 -12.90 3.79
N LEU A 145 0.51 -12.28 3.86
CA LEU A 145 1.03 -11.60 5.06
C LEU A 145 0.49 -10.18 5.21
N SER A 146 0.07 -9.57 4.10
CA SER A 146 -0.51 -8.23 4.03
C SER A 146 -1.65 -8.17 3.02
N ALA A 147 -2.68 -7.39 3.32
CA ALA A 147 -3.81 -7.20 2.42
C ALA A 147 -3.45 -6.29 1.24
N ILE A 148 -4.05 -6.52 0.09
CA ILE A 148 -4.19 -5.45 -0.90
C ILE A 148 -5.20 -4.43 -0.38
N TYR A 149 -5.07 -3.17 -0.80
CA TYR A 149 -6.03 -2.11 -0.48
C TYR A 149 -6.88 -1.85 -1.73
N GLY A 150 -8.17 -2.06 -1.62
CA GLY A 150 -9.13 -1.81 -2.69
C GLY A 150 -10.21 -0.83 -2.28
N THR A 151 -10.67 -0.02 -3.24
CA THR A 151 -11.79 0.91 -3.03
C THR A 151 -12.94 0.61 -3.97
N VAL A 152 -14.16 0.67 -3.44
CA VAL A 152 -15.39 0.71 -4.22
C VAL A 152 -15.86 2.16 -4.36
N ALA A 153 -16.61 2.46 -5.45
CA ALA A 153 -16.94 3.86 -5.78
C ALA A 153 -18.19 4.39 -5.08
N GLY A 154 -18.97 3.51 -4.53
CA GLY A 154 -20.30 3.74 -4.02
C GLY A 154 -20.54 4.87 -3.22
N PRO A 155 -21.51 5.53 -2.68
CA PRO A 155 -21.78 5.35 -1.27
C PRO A 155 -22.61 4.09 -1.04
N CYS A 156 -22.08 3.16 -0.26
CA CYS A 156 -22.76 1.93 0.13
C CYS A 156 -23.26 2.03 1.57
N ALA A 157 -24.45 2.59 1.76
CA ALA A 157 -25.04 2.79 3.09
C ALA A 157 -25.17 1.48 3.90
N ALA A 158 -25.39 0.36 3.23
CA ALA A 158 -25.47 -0.95 3.88
C ALA A 158 -24.13 -1.39 4.46
N LEU A 159 -23.02 -1.16 3.71
CA LEU A 159 -21.67 -1.42 4.22
C LEU A 159 -21.34 -0.50 5.40
N ALA A 160 -21.56 0.82 5.24
CA ALA A 160 -21.35 1.78 6.33
C ALA A 160 -22.09 1.38 7.61
N SER A 161 -23.36 0.98 7.50
CA SER A 161 -24.16 0.50 8.64
C SER A 161 -23.62 -0.79 9.26
N ALA A 162 -23.08 -1.71 8.47
CA ALA A 162 -22.45 -2.93 8.97
C ALA A 162 -21.15 -2.60 9.76
N LEU A 163 -20.32 -1.70 9.21
CA LEU A 163 -19.11 -1.22 9.86
C LEU A 163 -19.44 -0.49 11.18
N ASP A 164 -20.46 0.39 11.17
CA ASP A 164 -20.91 1.11 12.38
C ASP A 164 -21.35 0.16 13.49
N ARG A 165 -22.16 -0.85 13.16
CA ARG A 165 -22.58 -1.85 14.15
C ARG A 165 -21.43 -2.64 14.74
N ALA A 166 -20.49 -3.09 13.92
CA ALA A 166 -19.34 -3.86 14.38
C ALA A 166 -18.41 -3.00 15.28
N SER A 167 -18.16 -1.75 14.88
CA SER A 167 -17.27 -0.84 15.63
C SER A 167 -17.93 -0.15 16.84
N ALA A 168 -19.20 -0.46 17.14
CA ALA A 168 -19.87 0.02 18.36
C ALA A 168 -19.45 -0.72 19.64
N THR A 169 -18.70 -1.81 19.51
CA THR A 169 -18.16 -2.59 20.63
C THR A 169 -16.69 -2.26 20.87
N GLU A 170 -16.13 -2.78 21.97
CA GLU A 170 -14.68 -2.73 22.18
C GLU A 170 -13.95 -3.49 21.05
N PRO A 171 -12.83 -2.96 20.54
CA PRO A 171 -12.07 -3.65 19.50
C PRO A 171 -11.33 -4.87 20.05
N ASP A 172 -11.19 -5.89 19.20
CA ASP A 172 -10.37 -7.07 19.50
C ASP A 172 -8.86 -6.74 19.49
N ALA A 173 -8.47 -5.71 18.74
CA ALA A 173 -7.12 -5.18 18.73
C ALA A 173 -7.16 -3.64 18.62
N ASP A 174 -6.30 -2.97 19.38
CA ASP A 174 -6.12 -1.51 19.38
C ASP A 174 -4.65 -1.20 19.60
N LEU A 175 -4.04 -0.52 18.63
CA LEU A 175 -2.63 -0.12 18.71
C LEU A 175 -2.42 1.26 18.07
N LEU A 176 -1.39 1.95 18.53
CA LEU A 176 -0.88 3.19 17.95
C LEU A 176 0.46 2.88 17.28
N ASP A 177 0.62 3.26 16.01
CA ASP A 177 1.89 3.06 15.33
C ASP A 177 2.84 4.24 15.50
N GLU A 178 4.02 4.10 14.94
CA GLU A 178 5.12 5.08 15.00
C GLU A 178 4.84 6.39 14.23
N GLU A 179 3.83 6.39 13.35
CA GLU A 179 3.36 7.59 12.62
C GLU A 179 2.19 8.28 13.33
N GLY A 180 1.77 7.75 14.49
CA GLY A 180 0.62 8.25 15.24
C GLY A 180 -0.73 7.83 14.64
N VAL A 181 -0.76 6.83 13.78
CA VAL A 181 -2.01 6.23 13.28
C VAL A 181 -2.49 5.20 14.29
N ARG A 182 -3.75 5.32 14.68
CA ARG A 182 -4.42 4.36 15.56
C ARG A 182 -5.12 3.31 14.72
N HIS A 183 -4.79 2.05 14.96
CA HIS A 183 -5.33 0.89 14.25
C HIS A 183 -6.25 0.12 15.18
N ARG A 184 -7.52 -0.03 14.79
CA ARG A 184 -8.50 -0.80 15.56
C ARG A 184 -9.11 -1.90 14.69
N LEU A 185 -9.29 -3.09 15.25
CA LEU A 185 -9.79 -4.27 14.56
C LEU A 185 -10.95 -4.88 15.35
N TRP A 186 -11.99 -5.29 14.65
CA TRP A 186 -13.14 -6.03 15.20
C TRP A 186 -13.40 -7.26 14.36
N THR A 187 -13.64 -8.38 14.97
CA THR A 187 -14.12 -9.59 14.31
C THR A 187 -15.60 -9.44 13.97
N LEU A 188 -15.95 -9.65 12.71
CA LEU A 188 -17.33 -9.61 12.23
C LEU A 188 -17.73 -10.99 11.71
N PRO A 189 -18.53 -11.76 12.47
CA PRO A 189 -19.05 -13.04 12.02
C PRO A 189 -19.84 -12.90 10.72
N ASP A 190 -19.78 -13.92 9.87
CA ASP A 190 -20.54 -13.93 8.62
C ASP A 190 -22.02 -14.21 8.86
N ASP A 191 -22.87 -13.29 8.43
CA ASP A 191 -24.32 -13.45 8.39
C ASP A 191 -24.87 -13.52 6.95
N GLY A 192 -23.96 -13.64 5.96
CA GLY A 192 -24.29 -13.66 4.53
C GLY A 192 -24.54 -12.28 3.90
N SER A 193 -24.60 -11.21 4.69
CA SER A 193 -24.95 -9.87 4.18
C SER A 193 -23.81 -9.20 3.41
N ILE A 194 -22.57 -9.35 3.88
CA ILE A 194 -21.40 -8.63 3.32
C ILE A 194 -21.16 -8.99 1.86
N ALA A 195 -21.21 -10.28 1.52
CA ALA A 195 -21.02 -10.74 0.14
C ALA A 195 -22.10 -10.17 -0.81
N ALA A 196 -23.35 -10.08 -0.34
CA ALA A 196 -24.44 -9.50 -1.11
C ALA A 196 -24.30 -7.97 -1.26
N ILE A 197 -23.90 -7.27 -0.19
CA ILE A 197 -23.67 -5.82 -0.20
C ILE A 197 -22.59 -5.41 -1.22
N LEU A 198 -21.50 -6.17 -1.31
CA LEU A 198 -20.38 -5.86 -2.18
C LEU A 198 -20.52 -6.44 -3.61
N ALA A 199 -21.58 -7.21 -3.88
CA ALA A 199 -21.78 -7.82 -5.19
C ALA A 199 -21.98 -6.78 -6.30
N GLY A 200 -21.30 -6.96 -7.43
CA GLY A 200 -21.51 -6.14 -8.64
C GLY A 200 -20.67 -4.85 -8.69
N GLU A 201 -20.12 -4.36 -7.59
CA GLU A 201 -19.32 -3.14 -7.58
C GLU A 201 -17.91 -3.38 -8.16
N PRO A 202 -17.37 -2.55 -9.08
CA PRO A 202 -15.98 -2.66 -9.48
C PRO A 202 -15.04 -2.21 -8.34
N LEU A 203 -13.95 -2.96 -8.16
CA LEU A 203 -12.91 -2.65 -7.18
C LEU A 203 -11.73 -1.99 -7.88
N LEU A 204 -11.38 -0.78 -7.44
CA LEU A 204 -10.12 -0.15 -7.80
C LEU A 204 -9.05 -0.57 -6.80
N ILE A 205 -7.97 -1.19 -7.26
CA ILE A 205 -6.81 -1.43 -6.39
C ILE A 205 -6.16 -0.10 -6.06
N ALA A 206 -6.18 0.29 -4.80
CA ALA A 206 -5.54 1.50 -4.29
C ALA A 206 -4.07 1.26 -3.95
N ASP A 207 -3.75 0.07 -3.39
CA ASP A 207 -2.38 -0.36 -3.09
C ASP A 207 -2.27 -1.88 -3.22
N GLY A 208 -1.07 -2.37 -3.59
CA GLY A 208 -0.78 -3.80 -3.67
C GLY A 208 -0.91 -4.42 -5.05
N HIS A 209 -0.70 -3.68 -6.15
CA HIS A 209 -0.70 -4.21 -7.52
C HIS A 209 0.25 -5.39 -7.69
N HIS A 210 1.47 -5.31 -7.12
CA HIS A 210 2.43 -6.42 -7.15
C HIS A 210 1.90 -7.65 -6.41
N ARG A 211 1.25 -7.47 -5.24
CA ARG A 211 0.64 -8.56 -4.45
C ARG A 211 -0.51 -9.22 -5.22
N TYR A 212 -1.34 -8.44 -5.91
CA TYR A 212 -2.42 -8.98 -6.73
C TYR A 212 -1.88 -9.76 -7.93
N THR A 213 -0.91 -9.21 -8.68
CA THR A 213 -0.27 -9.91 -9.80
C THR A 213 0.42 -11.20 -9.34
N THR A 214 1.09 -11.15 -8.17
CA THR A 214 1.69 -12.34 -7.53
C THR A 214 0.65 -13.41 -7.21
N ALA A 215 -0.49 -13.01 -6.64
CA ALA A 215 -1.56 -13.93 -6.28
C ALA A 215 -2.19 -14.59 -7.51
N LEU A 216 -2.35 -13.84 -8.62
CA LEU A 216 -2.79 -14.42 -9.90
C LEU A 216 -1.83 -15.48 -10.41
N ALA A 217 -0.52 -15.19 -10.40
CA ALA A 217 0.50 -16.14 -10.84
C ALA A 217 0.51 -17.41 -9.96
N TYR A 218 0.46 -17.23 -8.64
CA TYR A 218 0.40 -18.35 -7.69
C TYR A 218 -0.86 -19.19 -7.86
N ARG A 219 -2.02 -18.55 -8.01
CA ARG A 219 -3.28 -19.25 -8.32
C ARG A 219 -3.16 -20.14 -9.56
N ASP A 220 -2.62 -19.59 -10.65
CA ASP A 220 -2.54 -20.29 -11.92
C ASP A 220 -1.61 -21.51 -11.83
N GLU A 221 -0.49 -21.40 -11.11
CA GLU A 221 0.39 -22.53 -10.78
C GLU A 221 -0.34 -23.60 -9.96
N ARG A 222 -1.01 -23.20 -8.86
CA ARG A 222 -1.68 -24.14 -7.98
C ARG A 222 -2.87 -24.82 -8.66
N ARG A 223 -3.62 -24.06 -9.47
CA ARG A 223 -4.74 -24.63 -10.24
C ARG A 223 -4.28 -25.67 -11.26
N ALA A 224 -3.14 -25.46 -11.88
CA ALA A 224 -2.56 -26.44 -12.82
C ALA A 224 -2.17 -27.76 -12.13
N GLU A 225 -1.76 -27.69 -10.85
CA GLU A 225 -1.34 -28.86 -10.07
C GLU A 225 -2.47 -29.54 -9.31
N GLN A 226 -3.39 -28.76 -8.73
CA GLN A 226 -4.35 -29.24 -7.70
C GLN A 226 -5.80 -28.82 -7.97
N GLY A 227 -6.07 -28.06 -9.05
CA GLY A 227 -7.39 -27.51 -9.32
C GLY A 227 -7.75 -26.31 -8.44
N PRO A 228 -9.05 -25.95 -8.35
CA PRO A 228 -9.52 -24.85 -7.50
C PRO A 228 -9.23 -25.10 -6.01
N GLY A 229 -8.91 -24.01 -5.28
CA GLY A 229 -8.59 -24.12 -3.86
C GLY A 229 -8.48 -22.76 -3.15
N PRO A 230 -7.93 -22.74 -1.92
CA PRO A 230 -7.78 -21.49 -1.13
C PRO A 230 -6.98 -20.41 -1.88
N TRP A 231 -6.06 -20.80 -2.74
CA TRP A 231 -5.28 -19.90 -3.59
C TRP A 231 -6.09 -19.14 -4.65
N ASP A 232 -7.38 -19.43 -4.80
CA ASP A 232 -8.29 -18.68 -5.68
C ASP A 232 -8.67 -17.33 -5.12
N ARG A 233 -8.24 -17.01 -3.90
CA ARG A 233 -8.57 -15.79 -3.17
C ARG A 233 -7.33 -15.05 -2.69
N ILE A 234 -7.52 -13.76 -2.47
CA ILE A 234 -6.51 -12.86 -1.93
C ILE A 234 -7.06 -12.09 -0.74
N LEU A 235 -6.22 -11.88 0.28
CA LEU A 235 -6.53 -11.00 1.41
C LEU A 235 -6.68 -9.56 0.92
N THR A 236 -7.86 -8.99 1.12
CA THR A 236 -8.21 -7.65 0.64
C THR A 236 -8.77 -6.80 1.78
N PHE A 237 -8.28 -5.57 1.91
CA PHE A 237 -8.90 -4.51 2.68
C PHE A 237 -9.76 -3.66 1.74
N VAL A 238 -11.06 -3.68 1.92
CA VAL A 238 -12.04 -2.97 1.08
C VAL A 238 -12.57 -1.76 1.80
N VAL A 239 -12.48 -0.59 1.16
CA VAL A 239 -13.01 0.68 1.65
C VAL A 239 -14.03 1.24 0.66
N ASP A 240 -15.13 1.76 1.17
CA ASP A 240 -16.09 2.52 0.40
C ASP A 240 -15.64 3.98 0.28
N ALA A 241 -15.03 4.35 -0.84
CA ALA A 241 -14.55 5.71 -1.10
C ALA A 241 -15.69 6.73 -1.31
N GLY A 242 -16.94 6.29 -1.39
CA GLY A 242 -18.11 7.16 -1.43
C GLY A 242 -18.54 7.64 -0.04
N THR A 243 -18.20 6.90 1.02
CA THR A 243 -18.52 7.24 2.43
C THR A 243 -17.30 7.58 3.26
N GLU A 244 -16.16 6.96 2.99
CA GLU A 244 -14.91 7.17 3.71
C GLU A 244 -13.99 8.12 2.93
N ARG A 245 -13.51 9.18 3.60
CA ARG A 245 -12.55 10.10 2.98
C ARG A 245 -11.15 9.50 3.08
N VAL A 246 -10.73 8.83 2.02
CA VAL A 246 -9.38 8.24 1.92
C VAL A 246 -8.40 9.30 1.44
N PRO A 247 -7.40 9.71 2.25
CA PRO A 247 -6.34 10.59 1.78
C PRO A 247 -5.49 9.90 0.71
N VAL A 248 -5.21 10.62 -0.36
CA VAL A 248 -4.25 10.22 -1.38
C VAL A 248 -3.13 11.25 -1.39
N LEU A 249 -1.98 10.90 -0.83
CA LEU A 249 -0.82 11.77 -0.82
C LEU A 249 -0.07 11.66 -2.15
N PRO A 250 0.65 12.70 -2.57
CA PRO A 250 1.48 12.63 -3.77
C PRO A 250 2.70 11.74 -3.53
N TYR A 251 3.21 11.14 -4.57
CA TYR A 251 4.61 10.73 -4.61
C TYR A 251 5.41 11.80 -5.34
N HIS A 252 6.38 12.40 -4.68
CA HIS A 252 7.36 13.29 -5.29
C HIS A 252 8.40 12.47 -6.06
N ARG A 253 9.07 13.09 -7.03
CA ARG A 253 10.13 12.48 -7.83
C ARG A 253 11.46 13.05 -7.42
N ILE A 254 12.44 12.20 -7.21
CA ILE A 254 13.82 12.57 -6.93
C ILE A 254 14.64 12.08 -8.12
N GLN A 255 15.18 13.02 -8.90
CA GLN A 255 16.01 12.71 -10.05
C GLN A 255 17.48 12.68 -9.64
N VAL A 256 18.09 11.49 -9.65
CA VAL A 256 19.50 11.31 -9.24
C VAL A 256 20.48 11.55 -10.37
N ALA A 257 20.02 11.47 -11.62
CA ALA A 257 20.85 11.71 -12.81
C ALA A 257 20.02 12.28 -13.96
N GLY A 258 20.67 12.99 -14.87
CA GLY A 258 20.05 13.67 -16.02
C GLY A 258 19.86 15.16 -15.79
N GLU A 259 19.43 15.87 -16.83
CA GLU A 259 19.19 17.30 -16.77
C GLU A 259 17.87 17.59 -16.06
N PRO A 260 17.82 18.56 -15.11
CA PRO A 260 16.57 19.00 -14.50
C PRO A 260 15.65 19.71 -15.49
N LEU A 261 14.32 19.69 -15.22
CA LEU A 261 13.34 20.44 -16.00
C LEU A 261 13.73 21.93 -16.05
N PRO A 262 14.00 22.48 -17.24
CA PRO A 262 14.48 23.84 -17.37
C PRO A 262 13.39 24.90 -17.13
N GLY A 263 13.79 26.10 -16.76
CA GLY A 263 12.89 27.25 -16.62
C GLY A 263 12.16 27.31 -15.29
N GLY A 264 10.85 27.62 -15.34
CA GLY A 264 9.99 27.82 -14.18
C GLY A 264 10.07 29.21 -13.57
N GLU A 265 9.01 29.60 -12.88
CA GLU A 265 8.93 30.83 -12.10
C GLU A 265 9.53 30.61 -10.72
N GLU A 266 10.51 31.41 -10.34
CA GLU A 266 11.26 31.23 -9.08
C GLU A 266 10.42 31.59 -7.87
N VAL A 267 10.51 30.78 -6.80
CA VAL A 267 9.86 30.98 -5.51
C VAL A 267 10.88 30.91 -4.38
N GLY A 268 10.55 31.49 -3.23
CA GLY A 268 11.52 31.77 -2.17
C GLY A 268 12.08 30.52 -1.47
N ASP A 269 11.22 29.56 -1.17
CA ASP A 269 11.57 28.36 -0.38
C ASP A 269 10.62 27.18 -0.66
N LEU A 270 10.86 26.04 0.00
CA LEU A 270 10.04 24.85 -0.14
C LEU A 270 8.58 25.09 0.29
N ALA A 271 8.36 25.86 1.37
CA ALA A 271 7.00 26.10 1.88
C ALA A 271 6.18 26.88 0.85
N ALA A 272 6.74 27.98 0.32
CA ALA A 272 6.13 28.76 -0.75
C ALA A 272 5.92 27.92 -2.02
N LEU A 273 6.86 27.00 -2.36
CA LEU A 273 6.73 26.11 -3.49
C LEU A 273 5.52 25.18 -3.35
N LEU A 274 5.36 24.53 -2.17
CA LEU A 274 4.27 23.60 -1.92
C LEU A 274 2.89 24.24 -1.97
N GLU A 275 2.77 25.53 -1.69
CA GLU A 275 1.54 26.30 -1.85
C GLU A 275 1.13 26.53 -3.32
N THR A 276 2.08 26.38 -4.25
CA THR A 276 1.81 26.61 -5.69
C THR A 276 1.37 25.38 -6.44
N VAL A 277 1.59 24.17 -5.91
CA VAL A 277 1.30 22.92 -6.63
C VAL A 277 -0.21 22.68 -6.73
N ASP A 278 -0.68 22.33 -7.92
CA ASP A 278 -2.11 22.16 -8.21
C ASP A 278 -2.33 21.16 -9.35
N ASP A 279 -3.14 20.11 -9.09
CA ASP A 279 -3.38 19.03 -10.04
C ASP A 279 -4.30 19.46 -11.20
N GLU A 280 -5.26 20.34 -10.94
CA GLU A 280 -6.19 20.83 -11.96
C GLU A 280 -5.52 21.87 -12.87
N ALA A 281 -4.74 22.77 -12.29
CA ALA A 281 -3.96 23.76 -13.02
C ALA A 281 -2.69 23.17 -13.65
N LEU A 282 -2.41 21.87 -13.48
CA LEU A 282 -1.17 21.20 -13.95
C LEU A 282 0.10 21.90 -13.48
N ARG A 283 0.10 22.39 -12.23
CA ARG A 283 1.22 23.11 -11.66
C ARG A 283 2.00 22.23 -10.71
N ILE A 284 3.31 22.14 -10.97
CA ILE A 284 4.26 21.39 -10.14
C ILE A 284 5.35 22.29 -9.59
N GLY A 285 6.01 21.84 -8.51
CA GLY A 285 7.20 22.47 -7.99
C GLY A 285 8.48 21.72 -8.39
N THR A 286 9.60 22.43 -8.47
CA THR A 286 10.94 21.84 -8.59
C THR A 286 11.89 22.43 -7.56
N ALA A 287 12.74 21.58 -6.97
CA ALA A 287 13.98 21.98 -6.33
C ALA A 287 15.14 21.48 -7.19
N THR A 288 16.06 22.38 -7.55
CA THR A 288 17.21 22.06 -8.41
C THR A 288 18.49 22.50 -7.73
N ARG A 289 19.50 21.62 -7.72
CA ARG A 289 20.81 21.97 -7.19
C ARG A 289 21.54 22.94 -8.12
N THR A 290 22.05 24.03 -7.55
CA THR A 290 22.88 25.03 -8.23
C THR A 290 24.23 25.20 -7.53
N ALA A 291 25.13 25.99 -8.10
CA ALA A 291 26.40 26.31 -7.45
C ALA A 291 26.22 27.11 -6.14
N ASP A 292 25.14 27.88 -6.05
CA ASP A 292 24.85 28.77 -4.91
C ASP A 292 23.87 28.17 -3.89
N GLY A 293 23.43 26.91 -4.10
CA GLY A 293 22.48 26.21 -3.21
C GLY A 293 21.36 25.53 -3.97
N VAL A 294 20.13 25.58 -3.43
CA VAL A 294 18.94 25.00 -4.04
C VAL A 294 18.06 26.12 -4.60
N ARG A 295 17.70 26.01 -5.88
CA ARG A 295 16.74 26.87 -6.54
C ARG A 295 15.37 26.19 -6.52
N TYR A 296 14.35 26.91 -6.06
CA TYR A 296 12.95 26.48 -6.12
C TYR A 296 12.21 27.20 -7.24
N ALA A 297 11.43 26.47 -8.03
CA ALA A 297 10.64 27.06 -9.10
C ALA A 297 9.32 26.31 -9.30
N THR A 298 8.27 27.05 -9.66
CA THR A 298 6.98 26.47 -10.09
C THR A 298 6.89 26.38 -11.59
N HIS A 299 6.25 25.34 -12.12
CA HIS A 299 6.09 25.09 -13.55
C HIS A 299 4.63 24.78 -13.87
N ALA A 300 4.11 25.43 -14.92
CA ALA A 300 2.85 25.02 -15.54
C ALA A 300 3.17 24.00 -16.63
N LEU A 301 2.58 22.81 -16.54
CA LEU A 301 2.77 21.74 -17.51
C LEU A 301 1.72 21.83 -18.62
N ALA A 302 2.11 21.39 -19.83
CA ALA A 302 1.18 21.16 -20.92
C ALA A 302 0.58 19.74 -20.80
N GLY A 303 -0.65 19.54 -21.27
CA GLY A 303 -1.27 18.24 -21.30
C GLY A 303 -2.64 18.19 -20.62
N ALA A 304 -2.98 17.04 -20.06
CA ALA A 304 -4.22 16.81 -19.33
C ALA A 304 -3.94 16.24 -17.93
N PRO A 305 -4.76 16.59 -16.93
CA PRO A 305 -4.64 16.04 -15.59
C PRO A 305 -4.68 14.50 -15.57
N PRO A 306 -4.03 13.86 -14.58
CA PRO A 306 -3.35 14.47 -13.44
C PRO A 306 -1.93 14.99 -13.78
N ALA A 307 -1.44 15.92 -12.97
CA ALA A 307 -0.14 16.58 -13.17
C ALA A 307 1.03 15.59 -13.22
N VAL A 308 0.99 14.52 -12.45
CA VAL A 308 2.00 13.44 -12.47
C VAL A 308 2.13 12.80 -13.86
N ARG A 309 1.01 12.57 -14.54
CA ARG A 309 1.00 12.01 -15.89
C ARG A 309 1.55 13.01 -16.90
N ALA A 310 1.12 14.27 -16.82
CA ALA A 310 1.60 15.34 -17.67
C ALA A 310 3.12 15.56 -17.53
N LEU A 311 3.66 15.47 -16.31
CA LEU A 311 5.11 15.58 -16.07
C LEU A 311 5.89 14.41 -16.71
N HIS A 312 5.41 13.19 -16.58
CA HIS A 312 6.04 12.01 -17.16
C HIS A 312 6.02 12.07 -18.68
N GLU A 313 4.83 12.19 -19.28
CA GLU A 313 4.65 12.24 -20.75
C GLU A 313 5.39 13.44 -21.39
N GLY A 314 5.40 14.59 -20.70
CA GLY A 314 6.02 15.81 -21.23
C GLY A 314 7.52 15.91 -20.99
N TYR A 315 8.07 15.19 -20.01
CA TYR A 315 9.48 15.39 -19.65
C TYR A 315 10.18 14.15 -19.07
N LEU A 316 9.73 13.59 -17.94
CA LEU A 316 10.52 12.62 -17.17
C LEU A 316 10.81 11.31 -17.91
N ASP A 317 9.89 10.82 -18.72
CA ASP A 317 10.08 9.55 -19.44
C ASP A 317 11.25 9.62 -20.44
N ALA A 318 11.55 10.81 -20.95
CA ALA A 318 12.69 11.06 -21.83
C ALA A 318 13.96 11.48 -21.07
N ALA A 319 13.81 12.31 -20.02
CA ALA A 319 14.93 12.96 -19.33
C ALA A 319 15.55 12.08 -18.22
N ALA A 320 14.76 11.18 -17.62
CA ALA A 320 15.17 10.38 -16.48
C ALA A 320 14.72 8.91 -16.61
N PRO A 321 15.20 8.17 -17.62
CA PRO A 321 14.78 6.79 -17.84
C PRO A 321 15.31 5.84 -16.76
N GLY A 322 14.56 4.77 -16.50
CA GLY A 322 14.99 3.65 -15.65
C GLY A 322 15.16 4.01 -14.18
N ASP A 323 16.34 3.72 -13.62
CA ASP A 323 16.65 3.88 -12.19
C ASP A 323 17.10 5.31 -11.82
N ALA A 324 17.00 6.27 -12.73
CA ALA A 324 17.34 7.68 -12.47
C ALA A 324 16.30 8.40 -11.61
N LEU A 325 15.15 7.78 -11.34
CA LEU A 325 14.07 8.33 -10.49
C LEU A 325 13.89 7.51 -9.22
N TRP A 326 13.94 8.19 -8.07
CA TRP A 326 13.47 7.70 -6.80
C TRP A 326 12.15 8.38 -6.43
N PHE A 327 11.47 7.84 -5.42
CA PHE A 327 10.11 8.26 -5.07
C PHE A 327 9.98 8.35 -3.55
N THR A 328 9.40 9.45 -3.08
CA THR A 328 9.01 9.64 -1.68
C THR A 328 7.66 10.36 -1.60
N HIS A 329 6.88 10.10 -0.57
CA HIS A 329 5.68 10.88 -0.27
C HIS A 329 5.97 12.06 0.68
N ASP A 330 7.19 12.11 1.23
CA ASP A 330 7.63 13.19 2.10
C ASP A 330 8.39 14.26 1.30
N ALA A 331 7.85 15.48 1.29
CA ALA A 331 8.46 16.60 0.60
C ALA A 331 9.80 17.02 1.21
N LEU A 332 9.98 16.84 2.54
CA LEU A 332 11.24 17.15 3.21
C LEU A 332 12.34 16.17 2.79
N ASP A 333 12.03 14.89 2.68
CA ASP A 333 12.98 13.88 2.17
C ASP A 333 13.40 14.21 0.73
N ALA A 334 12.46 14.66 -0.12
CA ALA A 334 12.75 15.04 -1.49
C ALA A 334 13.67 16.28 -1.56
N ASP A 335 13.41 17.28 -0.73
CA ASP A 335 14.22 18.49 -0.63
C ASP A 335 15.63 18.17 -0.10
N ASP A 336 15.73 17.36 0.95
CA ASP A 336 16.99 16.98 1.58
C ASP A 336 17.90 16.19 0.63
N ALA A 337 17.32 15.34 -0.23
CA ALA A 337 18.08 14.65 -1.27
C ALA A 337 18.79 15.61 -2.23
N VAL A 338 18.15 16.74 -2.58
CA VAL A 338 18.76 17.78 -3.43
C VAL A 338 19.78 18.60 -2.62
N ARG A 339 19.44 19.03 -1.40
CA ARG A 339 20.31 19.83 -0.53
C ARG A 339 21.62 19.12 -0.23
N THR A 340 21.58 17.84 0.09
CA THR A 340 22.76 17.04 0.43
C THR A 340 23.56 16.57 -0.78
N GLY A 341 23.02 16.74 -2.00
CA GLY A 341 23.68 16.39 -3.26
C GLY A 341 23.51 14.94 -3.66
N GLY A 342 22.56 14.25 -3.07
CA GLY A 342 22.15 12.92 -3.51
C GLY A 342 21.32 12.92 -4.77
N ALA A 343 20.78 14.10 -5.17
CA ALA A 343 19.96 14.26 -6.37
C ALA A 343 20.29 15.56 -7.11
N SER A 344 20.05 15.56 -8.42
CA SER A 344 20.15 16.77 -9.28
C SER A 344 18.90 17.65 -9.19
N ALA A 345 17.73 17.02 -9.02
CA ALA A 345 16.46 17.70 -8.86
C ALA A 345 15.44 16.88 -8.06
N ALA A 346 14.47 17.57 -7.49
CA ALA A 346 13.22 16.99 -6.97
C ALA A 346 12.03 17.69 -7.63
N TYR A 347 10.95 16.90 -7.87
CA TYR A 347 9.69 17.37 -8.44
C TYR A 347 8.59 17.17 -7.42
N PHE A 348 8.00 18.26 -6.95
CA PHE A 348 6.93 18.28 -5.98
C PHE A 348 5.60 18.27 -6.72
N LEU A 349 4.84 17.21 -6.47
CA LEU A 349 3.58 16.96 -7.15
C LEU A 349 2.40 17.23 -6.21
N PRO A 350 1.27 17.70 -6.74
CA PRO A 350 0.03 17.77 -5.99
C PRO A 350 -0.56 16.38 -5.73
N SER A 351 -1.44 16.29 -4.74
CA SER A 351 -2.32 15.13 -4.57
C SER A 351 -3.28 14.99 -5.74
N THR A 352 -3.54 13.76 -6.17
CA THR A 352 -4.56 13.48 -7.19
C THR A 352 -5.80 12.90 -6.52
N GLU A 353 -6.97 13.49 -6.75
CA GLU A 353 -8.22 13.01 -6.17
C GLU A 353 -8.60 11.61 -6.69
N PRO A 354 -9.17 10.73 -5.83
CA PRO A 354 -9.61 9.38 -6.23
C PRO A 354 -10.55 9.35 -7.45
N ALA A 355 -11.44 10.35 -7.57
CA ALA A 355 -12.34 10.49 -8.72
C ALA A 355 -11.57 10.69 -10.04
N ARG A 356 -10.47 11.46 -10.02
CA ARG A 356 -9.61 11.69 -11.18
C ARG A 356 -8.82 10.46 -11.56
N ILE A 357 -8.30 9.73 -10.57
CA ILE A 357 -7.64 8.43 -10.79
C ILE A 357 -8.61 7.50 -11.53
N ARG A 358 -9.85 7.40 -11.04
CA ARG A 358 -10.89 6.59 -11.66
C ARG A 358 -11.19 7.03 -13.09
N ALA A 359 -11.34 8.32 -13.36
CA ALA A 359 -11.60 8.83 -14.70
C ALA A 359 -10.49 8.45 -15.71
N VAL A 360 -9.22 8.47 -15.31
CA VAL A 360 -8.10 8.01 -16.14
C VAL A 360 -8.25 6.53 -16.50
N ILE A 361 -8.64 5.70 -15.53
CA ILE A 361 -8.77 4.25 -15.72
C ILE A 361 -9.99 3.92 -16.61
N GLU A 362 -11.12 4.58 -16.38
CA GLU A 362 -12.35 4.42 -17.19
C GLU A 362 -12.13 4.84 -18.64
N ALA A 363 -11.24 5.81 -18.87
CA ALA A 363 -10.77 6.18 -20.23
C ALA A 363 -9.77 5.17 -20.83
N GLY A 364 -9.48 4.04 -20.17
CA GLY A 364 -8.51 3.03 -20.61
C GLY A 364 -7.05 3.40 -20.38
N GLY A 365 -6.77 4.50 -19.65
CA GLY A 365 -5.42 4.95 -19.32
C GLY A 365 -4.85 4.27 -18.08
N ARG A 366 -3.58 4.57 -17.81
CA ARG A 366 -2.84 4.20 -16.60
C ARG A 366 -2.08 5.42 -16.08
N LEU A 367 -1.80 5.43 -14.80
CA LEU A 367 -0.87 6.38 -14.21
C LEU A 367 0.55 5.82 -14.24
N PRO A 368 1.57 6.69 -14.30
CA PRO A 368 2.94 6.28 -14.08
C PRO A 368 3.09 5.57 -12.73
N ARG A 369 4.11 4.72 -12.60
CA ARG A 369 4.40 4.04 -11.32
C ARG A 369 4.58 5.04 -10.18
N LYS A 370 4.14 4.66 -8.96
CA LYS A 370 4.23 5.49 -7.77
C LYS A 370 3.58 6.87 -7.98
N SER A 371 2.36 6.89 -8.54
CA SER A 371 1.60 8.13 -8.75
C SER A 371 0.75 8.52 -7.55
N THR A 372 0.37 7.56 -6.73
CA THR A 372 -0.57 7.74 -5.62
C THR A 372 -0.07 7.03 -4.37
N PHE A 373 -0.19 7.69 -3.23
CA PHE A 373 0.06 7.09 -1.94
C PHE A 373 -1.23 7.12 -1.11
N PHE A 374 -2.02 6.06 -1.20
CA PHE A 374 -3.21 5.91 -0.37
C PHE A 374 -2.77 5.74 1.09
N TRP A 375 -3.18 6.68 1.93
CA TRP A 375 -2.75 6.76 3.32
C TRP A 375 -3.96 6.86 4.27
N PRO A 376 -3.89 6.35 5.51
CA PRO A 376 -2.86 5.44 6.00
C PRO A 376 -2.94 4.06 5.37
N LYS A 377 -1.83 3.32 5.40
CA LYS A 377 -1.78 1.94 4.90
C LYS A 377 -2.18 0.93 5.98
N PRO A 378 -2.90 -0.17 5.61
CA PRO A 378 -3.15 -1.27 6.53
C PRO A 378 -1.83 -1.91 7.00
N ARG A 379 -1.76 -2.26 8.30
CA ARG A 379 -0.57 -2.92 8.87
C ARG A 379 -0.42 -4.34 8.35
N THR A 380 0.79 -4.72 7.98
CA THR A 380 1.22 -6.09 7.74
C THR A 380 1.29 -6.83 9.08
N GLY A 381 0.80 -8.07 9.12
CA GLY A 381 0.86 -8.89 10.33
C GLY A 381 -0.37 -8.76 11.24
N LEU A 382 -1.20 -7.72 11.10
CA LEU A 382 -2.39 -7.59 11.95
C LEU A 382 -3.42 -8.68 11.67
N VAL A 383 -3.61 -9.02 10.40
CA VAL A 383 -4.45 -10.13 9.93
C VAL A 383 -3.70 -10.83 8.80
N LEU A 384 -3.46 -12.13 8.93
CA LEU A 384 -2.82 -12.97 7.91
C LEU A 384 -3.84 -13.95 7.36
N MET A 385 -3.79 -14.24 6.06
CA MET A 385 -4.69 -15.22 5.44
C MET A 385 -3.92 -16.44 4.94
N PRO A 386 -3.93 -17.56 5.69
CA PRO A 386 -3.34 -18.82 5.23
C PRO A 386 -4.14 -19.42 4.07
N LEU A 387 -3.44 -20.13 3.19
CA LEU A 387 -3.96 -20.81 2.01
C LEU A 387 -3.90 -22.34 2.16
N ASP A 388 -4.13 -22.82 3.40
CA ASP A 388 -4.16 -24.24 3.80
C ASP A 388 -5.52 -24.67 4.33
#